data_8cfd66ff72d846a802f31c13a204a50a
#
_entry.id   8cfd66ff72d846a802f31c13a204a50a
#
_cell.length_a   1.000
_cell.length_b   1.000
_cell.length_c   1.000
_cell.angle_alpha   90.00
_cell.angle_beta   90.00
_cell.angle_gamma   90.00
#
_symmetry.space_group_name_H-M   'P 1'
#
loop_
_entity.id
_entity.type
_entity.pdbx_description
1 polymer ?
#
loop_
_entity_poly.entity_id
_entity_poly.type
_entity_poly.pdbx_seq_one_letter_code
_entity_poly.pdbx_strand_id
1 'polypeptide(L)'
;MAVTKLYTKAGDTGRASTLTRKNIPKNSPVFELLGTLDELSSSLGVARQDAPDLLAVLEQLQCDLQAVCGELAGADRFVTRGQIEHLEKAIDSVTEGIEGCESFALPGTSPGGAALDVARTVARRAERCAVAASQFGGITREMLAWLNRLSDLLYALARLCDQAKSAGVPSAPLPTGGTVAGFSDQAMALCRAVQQYAAKQGVQVVTAVCDAGGNPVAMLRADDAFIASVDIAMNKAFTSVSLKMTTEALGRLAQPGESLYGIQFTNNGRIVIFGGGVPLEKDGAIVGGFGVSGGTAEQDTAFGNFAKEFYEKELI
;
A
#
# COMPACT_ATOMS: atom_id res chain seq x y z
N MET A 1 16.21 -17.04 39.39
CA MET A 1 15.36 -15.87 39.06
C MET A 1 13.98 -16.42 38.69
N ALA A 2 12.91 -15.96 39.35
CA ALA A 2 11.54 -16.39 38.98
C ALA A 2 11.23 -15.83 37.60
N VAL A 3 10.78 -16.70 36.66
CA VAL A 3 10.34 -16.28 35.35
C VAL A 3 9.06 -15.49 35.52
N THR A 4 9.14 -14.16 35.34
CA THR A 4 7.95 -13.29 35.38
C THR A 4 7.09 -13.64 34.18
N LYS A 5 5.88 -14.14 34.41
CA LYS A 5 4.93 -14.47 33.33
C LYS A 5 4.56 -13.18 32.59
N LEU A 6 4.68 -13.16 31.29
CA LEU A 6 4.32 -12.02 30.43
C LEU A 6 2.80 -11.80 30.33
N TYR A 7 2.00 -12.80 30.63
CA TYR A 7 0.54 -12.73 30.55
C TYR A 7 -0.10 -12.79 31.92
N THR A 8 -1.12 -11.96 32.15
CA THR A 8 -1.91 -11.91 33.39
C THR A 8 -3.31 -12.53 33.24
N LYS A 9 -3.75 -12.79 32.01
CA LYS A 9 -5.12 -13.21 31.63
C LYS A 9 -6.22 -12.18 31.98
N ALA A 10 -5.89 -11.03 32.54
CA ALA A 10 -6.85 -10.00 32.93
C ALA A 10 -7.65 -9.43 31.75
N GLY A 11 -7.12 -9.54 30.53
CA GLY A 11 -7.73 -9.02 29.30
C GLY A 11 -8.52 -10.02 28.46
N ASP A 12 -8.66 -11.27 28.89
CA ASP A 12 -9.26 -12.35 28.09
C ASP A 12 -10.79 -12.17 27.88
N THR A 13 -11.43 -11.33 28.70
CA THR A 13 -12.85 -10.99 28.59
C THR A 13 -13.15 -9.86 27.60
N GLY A 14 -12.16 -9.38 26.82
CA GLY A 14 -12.33 -8.23 25.92
C GLY A 14 -12.40 -6.87 26.62
N ARG A 15 -12.00 -6.84 27.88
CA ARG A 15 -11.98 -5.62 28.72
C ARG A 15 -10.59 -5.41 29.30
N ALA A 16 -10.21 -4.14 29.52
CA ALA A 16 -8.96 -3.76 30.13
C ALA A 16 -9.15 -2.56 31.06
N SER A 17 -8.07 -2.15 31.75
CA SER A 17 -8.08 -1.00 32.64
C SER A 17 -6.89 -0.10 32.33
N THR A 18 -7.06 1.20 32.49
CA THR A 18 -5.97 2.18 32.58
C THR A 18 -5.64 2.44 34.06
N LEU A 19 -4.72 3.37 34.33
CA LEU A 19 -4.38 3.74 35.71
C LEU A 19 -5.60 4.32 36.47
N THR A 20 -6.43 5.10 35.76
CA THR A 20 -7.54 5.85 36.36
C THR A 20 -8.92 5.24 36.08
N ARG A 21 -9.05 4.40 35.06
CA ARG A 21 -10.34 3.83 34.63
C ARG A 21 -10.29 2.30 34.66
N LYS A 22 -11.32 1.68 35.24
CA LYS A 22 -11.41 0.23 35.37
C LYS A 22 -12.41 -0.37 34.39
N ASN A 23 -12.11 -1.58 33.93
CA ASN A 23 -13.05 -2.44 33.21
C ASN A 23 -13.66 -1.79 31.94
N ILE A 24 -12.81 -1.15 31.11
CA ILE A 24 -13.20 -0.50 29.86
C ILE A 24 -13.22 -1.56 28.73
N PRO A 25 -14.16 -1.55 27.79
CA PRO A 25 -14.10 -2.40 26.60
C PRO A 25 -12.85 -2.11 25.77
N LYS A 26 -12.18 -3.14 25.27
CA LYS A 26 -10.97 -2.98 24.43
C LYS A 26 -11.22 -2.28 23.09
N ASN A 27 -12.47 -2.28 22.62
CA ASN A 27 -12.90 -1.53 21.42
C ASN A 27 -13.28 -0.07 21.70
N SER A 28 -12.95 0.46 22.90
CA SER A 28 -13.20 1.88 23.19
C SER A 28 -12.24 2.78 22.44
N PRO A 29 -12.64 4.02 22.06
CA PRO A 29 -11.78 4.97 21.34
C PRO A 29 -10.46 5.28 22.06
N VAL A 30 -10.40 5.18 23.37
CA VAL A 30 -9.14 5.37 24.14
C VAL A 30 -8.18 4.22 23.89
N PHE A 31 -8.63 2.97 23.86
CA PHE A 31 -7.76 1.83 23.56
C PHE A 31 -7.39 1.77 22.07
N GLU A 32 -8.27 2.22 21.18
CA GLU A 32 -7.94 2.38 19.77
C GLU A 32 -6.81 3.40 19.58
N LEU A 33 -6.87 4.53 20.28
CA LEU A 33 -5.80 5.52 20.27
C LEU A 33 -4.49 4.96 20.84
N LEU A 34 -4.52 4.33 22.02
CA LEU A 34 -3.35 3.73 22.64
C LEU A 34 -2.70 2.68 21.75
N GLY A 35 -3.50 1.81 21.12
CA GLY A 35 -3.01 0.80 20.18
C GLY A 35 -2.39 1.42 18.92
N THR A 36 -2.98 2.51 18.40
CA THR A 36 -2.42 3.23 17.25
C THR A 36 -1.10 3.93 17.58
N LEU A 37 -0.94 4.46 18.80
CA LEU A 37 0.32 5.05 19.25
C LEU A 37 1.42 3.98 19.46
N ASP A 38 1.05 2.78 19.91
CA ASP A 38 1.97 1.64 20.00
C ASP A 38 2.42 1.17 18.61
N GLU A 39 1.51 1.11 17.65
CA GLU A 39 1.82 0.83 16.25
C GLU A 39 2.74 1.91 15.65
N LEU A 40 2.52 3.19 15.97
CA LEU A 40 3.40 4.28 15.56
C LEU A 40 4.80 4.11 16.14
N SER A 41 4.91 3.81 17.44
CA SER A 41 6.20 3.55 18.08
C SER A 41 6.95 2.38 17.43
N SER A 42 6.22 1.31 17.08
CA SER A 42 6.78 0.17 16.37
C SER A 42 7.25 0.55 14.94
N SER A 43 6.49 1.38 14.24
CA SER A 43 6.85 1.90 12.91
C SER A 43 8.11 2.77 12.96
N LEU A 44 8.28 3.58 14.01
CA LEU A 44 9.54 4.32 14.25
C LEU A 44 10.70 3.37 14.51
N GLY A 45 10.46 2.25 15.18
CA GLY A 45 11.46 1.19 15.37
C GLY A 45 11.96 0.61 14.05
N VAL A 46 11.08 0.43 13.06
CA VAL A 46 11.48 0.04 11.69
C VAL A 46 12.31 1.14 11.04
N ALA A 47 11.83 2.39 11.08
CA ALA A 47 12.55 3.52 10.47
C ALA A 47 13.97 3.70 11.00
N ARG A 48 14.21 3.40 12.28
CA ARG A 48 15.56 3.45 12.91
C ARG A 48 16.56 2.51 12.26
N GLN A 49 16.13 1.39 11.67
CA GLN A 49 17.02 0.45 10.98
C GLN A 49 17.50 1.01 9.65
N ASP A 50 16.67 1.79 8.98
CA ASP A 50 16.89 2.29 7.63
C ASP A 50 17.33 3.77 7.59
N ALA A 51 17.32 4.47 8.73
CA ALA A 51 17.71 5.87 8.89
C ALA A 51 18.67 6.06 10.09
N PRO A 52 19.89 5.50 10.05
CA PRO A 52 20.81 5.53 11.19
C PRO A 52 21.23 6.95 11.62
N ASP A 53 21.26 7.90 10.70
CA ASP A 53 21.58 9.31 11.00
C ASP A 53 20.49 10.00 11.84
N LEU A 54 19.28 9.44 11.87
CA LEU A 54 18.16 9.95 12.66
C LEU A 54 17.92 9.16 13.96
N LEU A 55 18.80 8.24 14.31
CA LEU A 55 18.62 7.32 15.43
C LEU A 55 18.21 8.04 16.72
N ALA A 56 18.95 9.06 17.12
CA ALA A 56 18.70 9.80 18.38
C ALA A 56 17.34 10.51 18.39
N VAL A 57 16.94 11.10 17.27
CA VAL A 57 15.65 11.78 17.13
C VAL A 57 14.51 10.77 17.20
N LEU A 58 14.62 9.65 16.49
CA LEU A 58 13.59 8.62 16.48
C LEU A 58 13.45 7.91 17.83
N GLU A 59 14.55 7.70 18.55
CA GLU A 59 14.53 7.19 19.95
C GLU A 59 13.80 8.17 20.87
N GLN A 60 14.09 9.46 20.77
CA GLN A 60 13.41 10.47 21.57
C GLN A 60 11.91 10.48 21.28
N LEU A 61 11.51 10.43 20.01
CA LEU A 61 10.08 10.37 19.65
C LEU A 61 9.38 9.12 20.19
N GLN A 62 10.06 7.96 20.26
CA GLN A 62 9.51 6.77 20.89
C GLN A 62 9.33 6.96 22.41
N CYS A 63 10.28 7.61 23.08
CA CYS A 63 10.15 7.97 24.51
C CYS A 63 8.98 8.94 24.73
N ASP A 64 8.84 9.95 23.86
CA ASP A 64 7.73 10.90 23.92
C ASP A 64 6.38 10.22 23.73
N LEU A 65 6.28 9.27 22.78
CA LEU A 65 5.07 8.46 22.57
C LEU A 65 4.72 7.63 23.80
N GLN A 66 5.72 7.05 24.49
CA GLN A 66 5.49 6.35 25.77
C GLN A 66 4.91 7.28 26.83
N ALA A 67 5.44 8.50 26.94
CA ALA A 67 4.94 9.51 27.87
C ALA A 67 3.51 9.95 27.54
N VAL A 68 3.18 10.13 26.24
CA VAL A 68 1.81 10.40 25.77
C VAL A 68 0.86 9.25 26.11
N CYS A 69 1.28 8.01 25.90
CA CYS A 69 0.50 6.83 26.31
C CYS A 69 0.28 6.78 27.82
N GLY A 70 1.30 7.16 28.61
CA GLY A 70 1.20 7.30 30.06
C GLY A 70 0.15 8.33 30.48
N GLU A 71 0.18 9.54 29.88
CA GLU A 71 -0.81 10.60 30.14
C GLU A 71 -2.24 10.10 29.79
N LEU A 72 -2.41 9.45 28.64
CA LEU A 72 -3.70 8.87 28.23
C LEU A 72 -4.18 7.77 29.16
N ALA A 73 -3.28 7.02 29.76
CA ALA A 73 -3.57 6.01 30.77
C ALA A 73 -3.89 6.61 32.15
N GLY A 74 -3.62 7.91 32.37
CA GLY A 74 -3.90 8.62 33.61
C GLY A 74 -2.67 8.91 34.47
N ALA A 75 -1.47 8.85 33.88
CA ALA A 75 -0.24 9.36 34.49
C ALA A 75 -0.17 10.91 34.39
N ASP A 76 0.94 11.48 34.90
CA ASP A 76 1.16 12.91 34.84
C ASP A 76 1.15 13.45 33.41
N ARG A 77 0.76 14.72 33.30
CA ARG A 77 0.66 15.41 32.02
C ARG A 77 2.04 15.60 31.39
N PHE A 78 2.24 15.03 30.22
CA PHE A 78 3.46 15.18 29.41
C PHE A 78 3.27 16.26 28.34
N VAL A 79 2.15 16.25 27.61
CA VAL A 79 1.92 17.16 26.48
C VAL A 79 1.60 18.56 26.99
N THR A 80 2.55 19.44 26.83
CA THR A 80 2.45 20.87 27.17
C THR A 80 2.71 21.71 25.94
N ARG A 81 2.48 23.03 26.04
CA ARG A 81 2.85 23.96 24.99
C ARG A 81 4.35 23.91 24.66
N GLY A 82 5.21 23.71 25.65
CA GLY A 82 6.66 23.57 25.44
C GLY A 82 7.03 22.37 24.58
N GLN A 83 6.31 21.25 24.73
CA GLN A 83 6.52 20.06 23.87
C GLN A 83 6.09 20.31 22.41
N ILE A 84 5.03 21.09 22.20
CA ILE A 84 4.60 21.49 20.85
C ILE A 84 5.64 22.41 20.21
N GLU A 85 6.09 23.43 20.93
CA GLU A 85 7.14 24.37 20.48
C GLU A 85 8.48 23.65 20.19
N HIS A 86 8.78 22.56 20.92
CA HIS A 86 9.95 21.72 20.63
C HIS A 86 9.81 21.01 19.27
N LEU A 87 8.65 20.41 18.97
CA LEU A 87 8.40 19.81 17.66
C LEU A 87 8.45 20.86 16.54
N GLU A 88 7.84 22.01 16.73
CA GLU A 88 7.84 23.12 15.76
C GLU A 88 9.28 23.56 15.42
N LYS A 89 10.14 23.75 16.42
CA LYS A 89 11.56 24.06 16.20
C LYS A 89 12.31 22.94 15.47
N ALA A 90 12.00 21.69 15.78
CA ALA A 90 12.61 20.55 15.08
C ALA A 90 12.18 20.51 13.62
N ILE A 91 10.90 20.79 13.31
CA ILE A 91 10.39 20.89 11.95
C ILE A 91 11.13 22.01 11.19
N ASP A 92 11.16 23.21 11.76
CA ASP A 92 11.83 24.37 11.15
C ASP A 92 13.30 24.06 10.84
N SER A 93 14.03 23.51 11.81
CA SER A 93 15.45 23.15 11.65
C SER A 93 15.68 22.11 10.56
N VAL A 94 14.80 21.11 10.45
CA VAL A 94 14.91 20.07 9.41
C VAL A 94 14.55 20.65 8.03
N THR A 95 13.52 21.48 7.95
CA THR A 95 13.04 22.03 6.67
C THR A 95 13.96 23.09 6.09
N GLU A 96 14.71 23.86 6.91
CA GLU A 96 15.74 24.80 6.43
C GLU A 96 16.82 24.11 5.57
N GLY A 97 17.06 22.80 5.77
CA GLY A 97 18.05 22.01 5.04
C GLY A 97 17.51 21.26 3.82
N ILE A 98 16.21 21.35 3.50
CA ILE A 98 15.58 20.55 2.46
C ILE A 98 15.08 21.42 1.32
N GLU A 99 15.61 21.18 0.10
CA GLU A 99 15.10 21.83 -1.12
C GLU A 99 13.80 21.13 -1.58
N GLY A 100 12.78 21.93 -1.98
CA GLY A 100 11.57 21.42 -2.61
C GLY A 100 10.54 20.80 -1.68
N CYS A 101 10.57 21.09 -0.38
CA CYS A 101 9.57 20.62 0.61
C CYS A 101 8.12 21.06 0.30
N GLU A 102 7.93 22.02 -0.60
CA GLU A 102 6.62 22.60 -0.95
C GLU A 102 5.81 21.72 -1.91
N SER A 103 6.43 20.72 -2.54
CA SER A 103 5.77 19.84 -3.51
C SER A 103 5.41 18.48 -2.90
N PHE A 104 4.30 17.91 -3.34
CA PHE A 104 3.93 16.53 -3.00
C PHE A 104 5.01 15.56 -3.48
N ALA A 105 5.75 14.97 -2.53
CA ALA A 105 6.71 13.92 -2.83
C ALA A 105 6.03 12.55 -2.79
N LEU A 106 6.35 11.69 -3.77
CA LEU A 106 5.92 10.29 -3.73
C LEU A 106 6.72 9.55 -2.64
N PRO A 107 6.03 8.81 -1.74
CA PRO A 107 6.71 7.98 -0.75
C PRO A 107 7.58 6.90 -1.40
N GLY A 108 8.73 6.57 -0.80
CA GLY A 108 9.52 5.41 -1.23
C GLY A 108 10.81 5.73 -1.99
N THR A 109 11.27 6.98 -2.00
CA THR A 109 12.55 7.36 -2.64
C THR A 109 13.75 6.74 -1.92
N SER A 110 13.70 6.59 -0.60
CA SER A 110 14.70 5.91 0.21
C SER A 110 14.06 4.92 1.19
N PRO A 111 14.76 3.86 1.64
CA PRO A 111 14.22 2.95 2.65
C PRO A 111 13.80 3.69 3.93
N GLY A 112 14.66 4.56 4.47
CA GLY A 112 14.37 5.37 5.64
C GLY A 112 13.21 6.33 5.42
N GLY A 113 13.16 7.02 4.25
CA GLY A 113 12.05 7.89 3.86
C GLY A 113 10.73 7.11 3.75
N ALA A 114 10.75 5.93 3.13
CA ALA A 114 9.57 5.07 3.01
C ALA A 114 9.02 4.63 4.38
N ALA A 115 9.90 4.19 5.28
CA ALA A 115 9.53 3.78 6.64
C ALA A 115 8.95 4.96 7.45
N LEU A 116 9.54 6.16 7.33
CA LEU A 116 9.04 7.39 7.95
C LEU A 116 7.71 7.86 7.36
N ASP A 117 7.48 7.68 6.05
CA ASP A 117 6.17 7.97 5.45
C ASP A 117 5.07 7.02 5.97
N VAL A 118 5.38 5.74 6.21
CA VAL A 118 4.47 4.83 6.92
C VAL A 118 4.17 5.34 8.32
N ALA A 119 5.20 5.66 9.11
CA ALA A 119 5.05 6.20 10.46
C ALA A 119 4.20 7.49 10.46
N ARG A 120 4.42 8.40 9.51
CA ARG A 120 3.61 9.62 9.31
C ARG A 120 2.14 9.29 9.11
N THR A 121 1.81 8.30 8.28
CA THR A 121 0.41 7.93 8.03
C THR A 121 -0.25 7.33 9.26
N VAL A 122 0.50 6.57 10.06
CA VAL A 122 0.04 6.04 11.37
C VAL A 122 -0.17 7.19 12.37
N ALA A 123 0.74 8.18 12.43
CA ALA A 123 0.57 9.38 13.27
C ALA A 123 -0.71 10.15 12.94
N ARG A 124 -1.03 10.32 11.65
CA ARG A 124 -2.29 10.93 11.20
C ARG A 124 -3.52 10.08 11.55
N ARG A 125 -3.39 8.76 11.60
CA ARG A 125 -4.44 7.89 12.12
C ARG A 125 -4.60 8.07 13.63
N ALA A 126 -3.52 8.14 14.39
CA ALA A 126 -3.55 8.41 15.83
C ALA A 126 -4.23 9.75 16.14
N GLU A 127 -3.95 10.81 15.37
CA GLU A 127 -4.64 12.10 15.49
C GLU A 127 -6.17 11.96 15.30
N ARG A 128 -6.62 11.22 14.27
CA ARG A 128 -8.06 10.97 14.07
C ARG A 128 -8.67 10.15 15.20
N CYS A 129 -7.94 9.16 15.73
CA CYS A 129 -8.37 8.39 16.91
C CYS A 129 -8.47 9.28 18.15
N ALA A 130 -7.53 10.24 18.32
CA ALA A 130 -7.57 11.20 19.42
C ALA A 130 -8.78 12.13 19.30
N VAL A 131 -9.13 12.61 18.10
CA VAL A 131 -10.36 13.38 17.87
C VAL A 131 -11.59 12.55 18.24
N ALA A 132 -11.68 11.28 17.86
CA ALA A 132 -12.79 10.41 18.24
C ALA A 132 -12.83 10.16 19.76
N ALA A 133 -11.68 10.00 20.42
CA ALA A 133 -11.57 9.80 21.85
C ALA A 133 -11.88 11.07 22.67
N SER A 134 -11.74 12.26 22.09
CA SER A 134 -11.96 13.55 22.82
C SER A 134 -13.37 13.69 23.39
N GLN A 135 -14.36 13.05 22.77
CA GLN A 135 -15.75 13.03 23.24
C GLN A 135 -15.91 12.32 24.59
N PHE A 136 -14.94 11.48 24.98
CA PHE A 136 -14.96 10.72 26.23
C PHE A 136 -14.09 11.34 27.33
N GLY A 137 -13.50 12.53 27.07
CA GLY A 137 -12.63 13.25 27.98
C GLY A 137 -11.20 12.68 28.03
N GLY A 138 -10.26 13.48 28.58
CA GLY A 138 -8.86 13.10 28.72
C GLY A 138 -7.96 13.47 27.52
N ILE A 139 -8.53 13.96 26.43
CA ILE A 139 -7.77 14.49 25.28
C ILE A 139 -7.79 16.02 25.34
N THR A 140 -6.62 16.63 25.41
CA THR A 140 -6.47 18.08 25.43
C THR A 140 -6.27 18.64 24.02
N ARG A 141 -6.45 19.96 23.87
CA ARG A 141 -6.14 20.64 22.62
C ARG A 141 -4.65 20.58 22.27
N GLU A 142 -3.82 20.62 23.31
CA GLU A 142 -2.37 20.49 23.19
C GLU A 142 -1.98 19.10 22.65
N MET A 143 -2.64 18.04 23.13
CA MET A 143 -2.39 16.68 22.63
C MET A 143 -2.75 16.54 21.13
N LEU A 144 -3.87 17.11 20.69
CA LEU A 144 -4.23 17.14 19.27
C LEU A 144 -3.22 17.93 18.44
N ALA A 145 -2.78 19.09 18.93
CA ALA A 145 -1.77 19.92 18.28
C ALA A 145 -0.42 19.17 18.21
N TRP A 146 -0.01 18.50 19.28
CA TRP A 146 1.23 17.72 19.32
C TRP A 146 1.21 16.57 18.30
N LEU A 147 0.12 15.79 18.22
CA LEU A 147 -0.03 14.70 17.23
C LEU A 147 -0.01 15.22 15.80
N ASN A 148 -0.62 16.37 15.55
CA ASN A 148 -0.57 17.01 14.24
C ASN A 148 0.87 17.42 13.87
N ARG A 149 1.61 18.12 14.74
CA ARG A 149 3.02 18.48 14.56
C ARG A 149 3.93 17.27 14.42
N LEU A 150 3.66 16.19 15.16
CA LEU A 150 4.42 14.95 15.01
C LEU A 150 4.33 14.42 13.57
N SER A 151 3.15 14.47 12.96
CA SER A 151 3.01 14.04 11.56
C SER A 151 3.79 14.93 10.59
N ASP A 152 3.88 16.23 10.86
CA ASP A 152 4.64 17.17 10.03
C ASP A 152 6.16 16.94 10.18
N LEU A 153 6.63 16.69 11.43
CA LEU A 153 8.03 16.33 11.66
C LEU A 153 8.41 15.03 10.95
N LEU A 154 7.58 14.01 11.01
CA LEU A 154 7.84 12.74 10.32
C LEU A 154 7.91 12.90 8.81
N TYR A 155 7.09 13.80 8.23
CA TYR A 155 7.21 14.17 6.82
C TYR A 155 8.56 14.82 6.51
N ALA A 156 8.96 15.82 7.30
CA ALA A 156 10.24 16.50 7.10
C ALA A 156 11.44 15.54 7.22
N LEU A 157 11.44 14.66 8.22
CA LEU A 157 12.48 13.64 8.39
C LEU A 157 12.51 12.63 7.24
N ALA A 158 11.35 12.25 6.69
CA ALA A 158 11.28 11.40 5.51
C ALA A 158 11.95 12.07 4.30
N ARG A 159 11.65 13.36 4.07
CA ARG A 159 12.29 14.12 2.96
C ARG A 159 13.78 14.31 3.18
N LEU A 160 14.22 14.49 4.42
CA LEU A 160 15.65 14.56 4.75
C LEU A 160 16.37 13.25 4.37
N CYS A 161 15.79 12.09 4.70
CA CYS A 161 16.32 10.79 4.28
C CYS A 161 16.39 10.63 2.76
N ASP A 162 15.38 11.12 2.04
CA ASP A 162 15.33 11.06 0.59
C ASP A 162 16.41 11.94 -0.06
N GLN A 163 16.63 13.14 0.50
CA GLN A 163 17.68 14.05 0.01
C GLN A 163 19.09 13.51 0.28
N ALA A 164 19.35 12.95 1.46
CA ALA A 164 20.64 12.36 1.79
C ALA A 164 21.00 11.22 0.82
N LYS A 165 20.04 10.44 0.38
CA LYS A 165 20.25 9.41 -0.65
C LYS A 165 20.48 10.02 -2.05
N SER A 166 19.77 11.09 -2.37
CA SER A 166 19.93 11.78 -3.67
C SER A 166 21.30 12.46 -3.82
N ALA A 167 21.92 12.88 -2.72
CA ALA A 167 23.27 13.45 -2.72
C ALA A 167 24.39 12.39 -2.87
N GLY A 168 24.10 11.13 -2.58
CA GLY A 168 25.05 10.01 -2.62
C GLY A 168 24.84 9.01 -3.76
N VAL A 169 23.73 9.10 -4.47
CA VAL A 169 23.46 8.29 -5.68
C VAL A 169 23.23 9.29 -6.81
N PRO A 170 24.01 9.22 -7.91
CA PRO A 170 23.55 9.83 -9.13
C PRO A 170 22.15 9.32 -9.35
N SER A 171 21.15 10.19 -9.48
CA SER A 171 19.88 9.81 -10.07
C SER A 171 20.25 9.25 -11.44
N ALA A 172 20.38 7.90 -11.51
CA ALA A 172 20.39 7.27 -12.79
C ALA A 172 19.08 7.76 -13.42
N PRO A 173 19.12 8.51 -14.53
CA PRO A 173 17.91 8.75 -15.28
C PRO A 173 17.31 7.37 -15.45
N LEU A 174 16.01 7.25 -15.25
CA LEU A 174 15.27 6.10 -15.72
C LEU A 174 15.85 5.80 -17.10
N PRO A 175 16.41 4.59 -17.37
CA PRO A 175 17.09 4.33 -18.59
C PRO A 175 16.18 4.65 -19.76
N THR A 176 16.38 5.84 -20.33
CA THR A 176 15.79 6.24 -21.59
C THR A 176 16.75 5.74 -22.65
N GLY A 177 16.49 4.53 -23.11
CA GLY A 177 17.12 4.01 -24.33
C GLY A 177 18.26 3.02 -24.10
N GLY A 178 18.05 1.77 -24.51
CA GLY A 178 19.09 0.83 -24.86
C GLY A 178 19.38 -0.32 -23.89
N THR A 179 18.40 -0.76 -23.11
CA THR A 179 18.45 -2.06 -22.45
C THR A 179 17.25 -2.89 -22.91
N VAL A 180 17.46 -4.18 -23.08
CA VAL A 180 16.38 -5.15 -23.32
C VAL A 180 15.23 -4.79 -22.40
N ALA A 181 14.09 -4.38 -22.94
CA ALA A 181 12.92 -3.94 -22.17
C ALA A 181 12.59 -5.01 -21.13
N GLY A 182 12.57 -4.66 -19.86
CA GLY A 182 12.21 -5.57 -18.79
C GLY A 182 10.75 -6.02 -18.95
N PHE A 183 10.35 -7.11 -18.31
CA PHE A 183 8.95 -7.60 -18.40
C PHE A 183 7.93 -6.53 -18.04
N SER A 184 8.23 -5.62 -17.11
CA SER A 184 7.38 -4.47 -16.77
C SER A 184 7.18 -3.49 -17.93
N ASP A 185 8.25 -3.22 -18.71
CA ASP A 185 8.17 -2.34 -19.87
C ASP A 185 7.37 -2.99 -21.00
N GLN A 186 7.57 -4.29 -21.22
CA GLN A 186 6.80 -5.11 -22.14
C GLN A 186 5.30 -5.14 -21.74
N ALA A 187 5.01 -5.32 -20.45
CA ALA A 187 3.65 -5.31 -19.90
C ALA A 187 2.94 -3.97 -20.14
N MET A 188 3.63 -2.85 -19.90
CA MET A 188 3.08 -1.52 -20.14
C MET A 188 2.86 -1.25 -21.64
N ALA A 189 3.79 -1.66 -22.50
CA ALA A 189 3.65 -1.53 -23.95
C ALA A 189 2.48 -2.36 -24.47
N LEU A 190 2.32 -3.60 -23.98
CA LEU A 190 1.21 -4.48 -24.32
C LEU A 190 -0.14 -3.88 -23.92
N CYS A 191 -0.26 -3.39 -22.68
CA CYS A 191 -1.47 -2.73 -22.21
C CYS A 191 -1.87 -1.56 -23.10
N ARG A 192 -0.92 -0.71 -23.48
CA ARG A 192 -1.16 0.45 -24.36
C ARG A 192 -1.56 0.03 -25.77
N ALA A 193 -0.90 -0.96 -26.35
CA ALA A 193 -1.21 -1.46 -27.68
C ALA A 193 -2.65 -1.99 -27.78
N VAL A 194 -3.08 -2.76 -26.77
CA VAL A 194 -4.44 -3.29 -26.73
C VAL A 194 -5.48 -2.19 -26.50
N GLN A 195 -5.23 -1.21 -25.65
CA GLN A 195 -6.13 -0.08 -25.48
C GLN A 195 -6.29 0.72 -26.78
N GLN A 196 -5.19 0.98 -27.48
CA GLN A 196 -5.24 1.65 -28.78
C GLN A 196 -6.01 0.84 -29.84
N TYR A 197 -5.85 -0.49 -29.82
CA TYR A 197 -6.58 -1.39 -30.72
C TYR A 197 -8.08 -1.40 -30.42
N ALA A 198 -8.47 -1.49 -29.13
CA ALA A 198 -9.87 -1.44 -28.70
C ALA A 198 -10.51 -0.06 -28.98
N ALA A 199 -9.81 1.03 -28.75
CA ALA A 199 -10.28 2.38 -29.00
C ALA A 199 -10.61 2.63 -30.49
N LYS A 200 -9.83 2.04 -31.43
CA LYS A 200 -10.15 2.09 -32.88
C LYS A 200 -11.47 1.39 -33.24
N GLN A 201 -11.94 0.49 -32.36
CA GLN A 201 -13.22 -0.19 -32.49
C GLN A 201 -14.33 0.45 -31.64
N GLY A 202 -14.05 1.62 -31.04
CA GLY A 202 -15.01 2.36 -30.22
C GLY A 202 -15.23 1.76 -28.81
N VAL A 203 -14.34 0.86 -28.34
CA VAL A 203 -14.48 0.18 -27.05
C VAL A 203 -13.45 0.71 -26.06
N GLN A 204 -13.91 1.13 -24.88
CA GLN A 204 -13.07 1.57 -23.78
C GLN A 204 -12.82 0.40 -22.82
N VAL A 205 -11.57 0.02 -22.63
CA VAL A 205 -11.20 -1.20 -21.90
C VAL A 205 -10.26 -0.92 -20.72
N VAL A 206 -10.28 -1.83 -19.77
CA VAL A 206 -9.20 -2.02 -18.80
C VAL A 206 -8.34 -3.19 -19.26
N THR A 207 -7.03 -3.00 -19.25
CA THR A 207 -6.02 -4.01 -19.55
C THR A 207 -5.14 -4.25 -18.34
N ALA A 208 -4.79 -5.49 -18.08
CA ALA A 208 -3.94 -5.87 -16.95
C ALA A 208 -2.94 -6.97 -17.34
N VAL A 209 -1.76 -6.93 -16.77
CA VAL A 209 -0.73 -7.97 -16.89
C VAL A 209 -0.29 -8.40 -15.49
N CYS A 210 -0.16 -9.71 -15.29
CA CYS A 210 0.49 -10.30 -14.12
C CYS A 210 1.73 -11.10 -14.52
N ASP A 211 2.63 -11.31 -13.54
CA ASP A 211 3.80 -12.19 -13.70
C ASP A 211 3.40 -13.69 -13.66
N ALA A 212 4.39 -14.58 -13.79
CA ALA A 212 4.19 -16.03 -13.71
C ALA A 212 3.66 -16.52 -12.35
N GLY A 213 3.80 -15.71 -11.29
CA GLY A 213 3.24 -15.97 -9.97
C GLY A 213 1.81 -15.43 -9.78
N GLY A 214 1.23 -14.77 -10.80
CA GLY A 214 -0.09 -14.15 -10.74
C GLY A 214 -0.11 -12.80 -10.00
N ASN A 215 1.06 -12.19 -9.75
CA ASN A 215 1.16 -10.87 -9.14
C ASN A 215 1.00 -9.77 -10.18
N PRO A 216 0.27 -8.68 -9.88
CA PRO A 216 0.11 -7.56 -10.80
C PRO A 216 1.44 -6.92 -11.21
N VAL A 217 1.64 -6.68 -12.52
CA VAL A 217 2.83 -5.99 -13.07
C VAL A 217 2.44 -4.66 -13.70
N ALA A 218 1.35 -4.64 -14.48
CA ALA A 218 0.85 -3.43 -15.12
C ALA A 218 -0.68 -3.46 -15.22
N MET A 219 -1.30 -2.30 -15.13
CA MET A 219 -2.73 -2.11 -15.41
C MET A 219 -2.95 -0.71 -15.98
N LEU A 220 -3.75 -0.65 -17.06
CA LEU A 220 -4.23 0.61 -17.60
C LEU A 220 -5.76 0.58 -17.73
N ARG A 221 -6.40 1.65 -17.28
CA ARG A 221 -7.84 1.86 -17.43
C ARG A 221 -8.07 3.03 -18.38
N ALA A 222 -8.86 2.84 -19.43
CA ALA A 222 -9.37 3.94 -20.24
C ALA A 222 -10.38 4.77 -19.43
N ASP A 223 -10.45 6.10 -19.66
CA ASP A 223 -11.22 7.02 -18.81
C ASP A 223 -12.69 6.62 -18.65
N ASP A 224 -13.35 6.18 -19.71
CA ASP A 224 -14.76 5.79 -19.72
C ASP A 224 -15.00 4.27 -19.59
N ALA A 225 -13.96 3.48 -19.26
CA ALA A 225 -14.12 2.05 -19.03
C ALA A 225 -14.95 1.76 -17.77
N PHE A 226 -15.74 0.68 -17.81
CA PHE A 226 -16.56 0.27 -16.66
C PHE A 226 -15.72 0.07 -15.39
N ILE A 227 -16.24 0.50 -14.26
CA ILE A 227 -15.55 0.36 -12.95
C ILE A 227 -15.28 -1.12 -12.63
N ALA A 228 -16.25 -2.01 -12.86
CA ALA A 228 -16.10 -3.44 -12.63
C ALA A 228 -15.03 -4.09 -13.51
N SER A 229 -14.71 -3.50 -14.67
CA SER A 229 -13.67 -4.02 -15.58
C SER A 229 -12.27 -4.01 -14.98
N VAL A 230 -12.01 -3.22 -13.93
CA VAL A 230 -10.73 -3.21 -13.20
C VAL A 230 -10.47 -4.59 -12.61
N ASP A 231 -11.37 -5.07 -11.76
CA ASP A 231 -11.24 -6.38 -11.11
C ASP A 231 -11.32 -7.52 -12.13
N ILE A 232 -12.20 -7.39 -13.14
CA ILE A 232 -12.37 -8.42 -14.16
C ILE A 232 -11.09 -8.59 -14.98
N ALA A 233 -10.45 -7.52 -15.46
CA ALA A 233 -9.22 -7.59 -16.22
C ALA A 233 -8.07 -8.21 -15.41
N MET A 234 -7.90 -7.78 -14.16
CA MET A 234 -6.92 -8.35 -13.23
C MET A 234 -7.16 -9.83 -12.99
N ASN A 235 -8.40 -10.23 -12.77
CA ASN A 235 -8.76 -11.62 -12.51
C ASN A 235 -8.67 -12.48 -13.78
N LYS A 236 -8.91 -11.95 -14.98
CA LYS A 236 -8.64 -12.63 -16.24
C LYS A 236 -7.14 -12.91 -16.43
N ALA A 237 -6.27 -11.94 -16.16
CA ALA A 237 -4.83 -12.13 -16.19
C ALA A 237 -4.38 -13.22 -15.21
N PHE A 238 -4.83 -13.14 -13.96
CA PHE A 238 -4.57 -14.15 -12.93
C PHE A 238 -5.06 -15.55 -13.36
N THR A 239 -6.30 -15.66 -13.86
CA THR A 239 -6.90 -16.93 -14.26
C THR A 239 -6.07 -17.60 -15.35
N SER A 240 -5.62 -16.83 -16.36
CA SER A 240 -4.87 -17.37 -17.49
C SER A 240 -3.54 -17.98 -17.08
N VAL A 241 -2.82 -17.38 -16.12
CA VAL A 241 -1.57 -17.94 -15.57
C VAL A 241 -1.86 -19.12 -14.66
N SER A 242 -2.81 -18.98 -13.73
CA SER A 242 -3.08 -19.97 -12.69
C SER A 242 -3.55 -21.31 -13.27
N LEU A 243 -4.32 -21.28 -14.36
CA LEU A 243 -4.84 -22.47 -15.01
C LEU A 243 -4.12 -22.80 -16.34
N LYS A 244 -3.15 -21.99 -16.74
CA LYS A 244 -2.29 -22.17 -17.92
C LYS A 244 -3.11 -22.33 -19.22
N MET A 245 -4.21 -21.57 -19.34
CA MET A 245 -5.11 -21.58 -20.49
C MET A 245 -5.81 -20.24 -20.65
N THR A 246 -6.41 -20.01 -21.80
CA THR A 246 -7.24 -18.82 -22.00
C THR A 246 -8.53 -18.90 -21.18
N THR A 247 -9.02 -17.74 -20.73
CA THR A 247 -10.29 -17.71 -19.99
C THR A 247 -11.50 -18.10 -20.87
N GLU A 248 -11.40 -17.99 -22.19
CA GLU A 248 -12.38 -18.52 -23.13
C GLU A 248 -12.41 -20.06 -23.12
N ALA A 249 -11.24 -20.71 -23.19
CA ALA A 249 -11.15 -22.17 -23.15
C ALA A 249 -11.67 -22.71 -21.81
N LEU A 250 -11.31 -22.04 -20.71
CA LEU A 250 -11.83 -22.36 -19.39
C LEU A 250 -13.37 -22.25 -19.34
N GLY A 251 -13.92 -21.19 -19.95
CA GLY A 251 -15.36 -20.96 -20.00
C GLY A 251 -16.13 -22.13 -20.61
N ARG A 252 -15.57 -22.80 -21.62
CA ARG A 252 -16.17 -24.01 -22.23
C ARG A 252 -16.19 -25.19 -21.25
N LEU A 253 -15.14 -25.37 -20.46
CA LEU A 253 -15.03 -26.44 -19.45
C LEU A 253 -15.83 -26.15 -18.17
N ALA A 254 -16.25 -24.92 -17.96
CA ALA A 254 -17.00 -24.48 -16.78
C ALA A 254 -18.53 -24.46 -16.98
N GLN A 255 -19.03 -24.94 -18.12
CA GLN A 255 -20.48 -25.01 -18.40
C GLN A 255 -21.17 -26.10 -17.54
N PRO A 256 -22.48 -26.02 -17.32
CA PRO A 256 -23.22 -27.07 -16.64
C PRO A 256 -23.02 -28.44 -17.29
N GLY A 257 -22.56 -29.41 -16.51
CA GLY A 257 -22.23 -30.78 -16.98
C GLY A 257 -20.78 -30.99 -17.40
N GLU A 258 -19.98 -29.92 -17.49
CA GLU A 258 -18.56 -30.02 -17.82
C GLU A 258 -17.68 -30.21 -16.56
N SER A 259 -16.44 -30.66 -16.77
CA SER A 259 -15.52 -31.10 -15.72
C SER A 259 -15.13 -30.04 -14.71
N LEU A 260 -15.17 -28.75 -15.07
CA LEU A 260 -14.81 -27.62 -14.23
C LEU A 260 -16.01 -26.75 -13.85
N TYR A 261 -17.22 -27.29 -13.94
CA TYR A 261 -18.41 -26.56 -13.51
C TYR A 261 -18.29 -26.11 -12.06
N GLY A 262 -18.50 -24.81 -11.81
CA GLY A 262 -18.39 -24.22 -10.48
C GLY A 262 -16.99 -23.72 -10.07
N ILE A 263 -15.99 -23.86 -10.95
CA ILE A 263 -14.61 -23.41 -10.65
C ILE A 263 -14.52 -21.91 -10.33
N GLN A 264 -15.41 -21.09 -10.88
CA GLN A 264 -15.49 -19.64 -10.64
C GLN A 264 -15.75 -19.28 -9.16
N PHE A 265 -16.26 -20.21 -8.36
CA PHE A 265 -16.49 -20.00 -6.93
C PHE A 265 -15.26 -20.35 -6.06
N THR A 266 -14.21 -20.87 -6.66
CA THR A 266 -12.92 -21.13 -6.01
C THR A 266 -12.03 -19.89 -6.00
N ASN A 267 -10.88 -19.96 -5.33
CA ASN A 267 -9.86 -18.89 -5.30
C ASN A 267 -10.44 -17.51 -4.92
N ASN A 268 -11.37 -17.48 -3.95
CA ASN A 268 -12.07 -16.27 -3.50
C ASN A 268 -12.83 -15.54 -4.65
N GLY A 269 -13.37 -16.29 -5.61
CA GLY A 269 -14.10 -15.72 -6.75
C GLY A 269 -13.22 -15.07 -7.83
N ARG A 270 -11.90 -15.29 -7.79
CA ARG A 270 -10.96 -14.68 -8.77
C ARG A 270 -10.95 -15.39 -10.12
N ILE A 271 -11.51 -16.59 -10.23
CA ILE A 271 -11.50 -17.34 -11.50
C ILE A 271 -12.58 -16.80 -12.42
N VAL A 272 -12.16 -16.31 -13.58
CA VAL A 272 -13.05 -15.75 -14.62
C VAL A 272 -13.21 -16.76 -15.76
N ILE A 273 -14.47 -17.09 -16.10
CA ILE A 273 -14.83 -18.14 -17.05
C ILE A 273 -15.35 -17.60 -18.40
N PHE A 274 -14.96 -16.41 -18.79
CA PHE A 274 -15.31 -15.82 -20.09
C PHE A 274 -14.12 -15.06 -20.68
N GLY A 275 -14.08 -14.94 -22.01
CA GLY A 275 -12.93 -14.57 -22.80
C GLY A 275 -12.29 -13.22 -22.47
N GLY A 276 -11.05 -13.03 -22.93
CA GLY A 276 -10.22 -11.84 -22.74
C GLY A 276 -9.00 -12.03 -21.84
N GLY A 277 -8.82 -13.21 -21.23
CA GLY A 277 -7.60 -13.58 -20.52
C GLY A 277 -6.76 -14.56 -21.32
N VAL A 278 -5.45 -14.30 -21.47
CA VAL A 278 -4.52 -15.16 -22.22
C VAL A 278 -3.20 -15.29 -21.48
N PRO A 279 -2.57 -16.48 -21.44
CA PRO A 279 -1.20 -16.64 -20.94
C PRO A 279 -0.22 -15.97 -21.92
N LEU A 280 0.84 -15.37 -21.36
CA LEU A 280 1.97 -14.82 -22.12
C LEU A 280 3.12 -15.83 -22.04
N GLU A 281 3.60 -16.27 -23.18
CA GLU A 281 4.62 -17.30 -23.29
C GLU A 281 5.90 -16.74 -23.92
N LYS A 282 7.05 -17.21 -23.42
CA LYS A 282 8.36 -16.94 -23.99
C LYS A 282 9.19 -18.23 -23.87
N ASP A 283 9.83 -18.64 -24.98
CA ASP A 283 10.66 -19.84 -25.05
C ASP A 283 9.96 -21.11 -24.52
N GLY A 284 8.65 -21.22 -24.73
CA GLY A 284 7.82 -22.34 -24.28
C GLY A 284 7.45 -22.33 -22.79
N ALA A 285 7.80 -21.27 -22.06
CA ALA A 285 7.43 -21.08 -20.65
C ALA A 285 6.42 -19.93 -20.51
N ILE A 286 5.46 -20.09 -19.61
CA ILE A 286 4.54 -19.01 -19.24
C ILE A 286 5.29 -18.03 -18.34
N VAL A 287 5.47 -16.81 -18.83
CA VAL A 287 6.16 -15.71 -18.13
C VAL A 287 5.21 -14.73 -17.48
N GLY A 288 3.93 -14.79 -17.83
CA GLY A 288 2.91 -13.92 -17.28
C GLY A 288 1.52 -14.21 -17.85
N GLY A 289 0.56 -13.38 -17.52
CA GLY A 289 -0.79 -13.42 -18.07
C GLY A 289 -1.31 -12.04 -18.36
N PHE A 290 -2.11 -11.94 -19.40
CA PHE A 290 -2.81 -10.72 -19.82
C PHE A 290 -4.32 -10.88 -19.65
N GLY A 291 -5.00 -9.80 -19.28
CA GLY A 291 -6.45 -9.72 -19.18
C GLY A 291 -6.99 -8.40 -19.67
N VAL A 292 -8.09 -8.46 -20.40
CA VAL A 292 -8.82 -7.28 -20.88
C VAL A 292 -10.31 -7.40 -20.57
N SER A 293 -10.93 -6.27 -20.26
CA SER A 293 -12.36 -6.18 -19.98
C SER A 293 -12.90 -4.80 -20.35
N GLY A 294 -14.09 -4.77 -20.96
CA GLY A 294 -14.79 -3.52 -21.30
C GLY A 294 -15.71 -3.66 -22.51
N GLY A 295 -15.51 -4.69 -23.35
CA GLY A 295 -16.37 -5.03 -24.46
C GLY A 295 -17.35 -6.17 -24.17
N THR A 296 -17.96 -6.72 -25.23
CA THR A 296 -18.64 -8.01 -25.14
C THR A 296 -17.62 -9.14 -24.92
N ALA A 297 -18.09 -10.33 -24.55
CA ALA A 297 -17.20 -11.48 -24.37
C ALA A 297 -16.40 -11.82 -25.67
N GLU A 298 -17.01 -11.65 -26.83
CA GLU A 298 -16.40 -11.86 -28.13
C GLU A 298 -15.33 -10.78 -28.41
N GLN A 299 -15.64 -9.50 -28.11
CA GLN A 299 -14.69 -8.39 -28.26
C GLN A 299 -13.49 -8.57 -27.33
N ASP A 300 -13.73 -8.84 -26.06
CA ASP A 300 -12.67 -9.08 -25.08
C ASP A 300 -11.79 -10.28 -25.50
N THR A 301 -12.39 -11.35 -26.07
CA THR A 301 -11.66 -12.49 -26.62
C THR A 301 -10.75 -12.06 -27.77
N ALA A 302 -11.28 -11.26 -28.70
CA ALA A 302 -10.52 -10.76 -29.85
C ALA A 302 -9.35 -9.85 -29.38
N PHE A 303 -9.58 -9.00 -28.37
CA PHE A 303 -8.53 -8.17 -27.77
C PHE A 303 -7.47 -8.99 -27.03
N GLY A 304 -7.88 -10.06 -26.35
CA GLY A 304 -6.94 -11.01 -25.72
C GLY A 304 -6.07 -11.73 -26.75
N ASN A 305 -6.65 -12.20 -27.86
CA ASN A 305 -5.91 -12.82 -28.94
C ASN A 305 -4.93 -11.84 -29.60
N PHE A 306 -5.36 -10.61 -29.86
CA PHE A 306 -4.46 -9.55 -30.33
C PHE A 306 -3.31 -9.32 -29.35
N ALA A 307 -3.58 -9.30 -28.03
CA ALA A 307 -2.53 -9.15 -27.02
C ALA A 307 -1.48 -10.26 -27.11
N LYS A 308 -1.91 -11.51 -27.23
CA LYS A 308 -1.01 -12.67 -27.37
C LYS A 308 -0.12 -12.54 -28.60
N GLU A 309 -0.75 -12.28 -29.76
CA GLU A 309 -0.01 -12.11 -31.02
C GLU A 309 0.98 -10.93 -30.98
N PHE A 310 0.58 -9.80 -30.42
CA PHE A 310 1.41 -8.62 -30.29
C PHE A 310 2.61 -8.90 -29.37
N TYR A 311 2.38 -9.58 -28.25
CA TYR A 311 3.45 -9.95 -27.33
C TYR A 311 4.48 -10.85 -28.02
N GLU A 312 4.05 -11.90 -28.72
CA GLU A 312 4.89 -12.86 -29.41
C GLU A 312 5.70 -12.27 -30.57
N LYS A 313 5.15 -11.25 -31.27
CA LYS A 313 5.77 -10.69 -32.49
C LYS A 313 6.61 -9.44 -32.24
N GLU A 314 6.22 -8.62 -31.25
CA GLU A 314 6.78 -7.28 -31.09
C GLU A 314 7.54 -7.07 -29.77
N LEU A 315 7.35 -7.96 -28.78
CA LEU A 315 7.87 -7.74 -27.45
C LEU A 315 8.87 -8.80 -26.94
N ILE A 316 9.03 -9.93 -27.65
CA ILE A 316 9.98 -11.01 -27.27
C ILE A 316 11.01 -11.32 -28.39
#